data_992b5f9a05d94bc6d347726afb253891
#
_entry.id   992b5f9a05d94bc6d347726afb253891
#
_cell.length_a   1.000
_cell.length_b   1.000
_cell.length_c   1.000
_cell.angle_alpha   90.00
_cell.angle_beta   90.00
_cell.angle_gamma   90.00
#
_symmetry.space_group_name_H-M   'P 1'
#
loop_
_entity.id
_entity.type
_entity.pdbx_description
1 polymer ?
#
loop_
_entity_poly.entity_id
_entity_poly.type
_entity_poly.pdbx_seq_one_letter_code
_entity_poly.pdbx_strand_id
1 'polypeptide(L)'
;MKIAFIHYHLKTGGVTTVLKHQLAAVAPPDEALVITGDPAGTSLDTAIVHLPELGYHTEGNRTFNAHDVARQVLKAVRDRFGAPCDVIHIHNPILAKNRQFLEIIKYLQNEGANLLLQVHDFAEDGRPQAYYGDEYPVDCHYGVINKRDYDILLKAGLKKTGLHRMENSVTVPSPTRQPVIEKSRALYPIRAIRRKNIGEAVLLSLFLKPGQNLAITLPPNSPADLKSYRDWKAFVQQWNLAVEFDRGLYHEFEDLVLSSEFLITTSITEGFGFSFLEPWLFGKLLWGRKIADICRYFEMNGIHLEHLYSGLYVPVDWINVFQFRGKWSACLANTCRLFNFSMEQARLNRAFEYITADGKIDFGMLDESSQKQAVSRLLSGSRGMRKLIQHNPFLSRPGVVANPEALIAVNRAAIMCRYNPEDYRTKLMKTYHQVSTTPVRHRIDRGLLVSSFLKPEAFSLLKWGGYVR
;
A
#
# COMPACT_ATOMS: atom_id res chain seq x y z
N MET A 1 -5.07 -0.39 -30.19
CA MET A 1 -4.91 -1.69 -29.53
C MET A 1 -6.20 -2.10 -28.82
N LYS A 2 -6.39 -3.40 -28.62
CA LYS A 2 -7.53 -4.00 -27.92
C LYS A 2 -7.04 -4.58 -26.60
N ILE A 3 -7.47 -4.04 -25.45
CA ILE A 3 -6.95 -4.38 -24.12
C ILE A 3 -8.09 -4.94 -23.27
N ALA A 4 -7.93 -6.13 -22.71
CA ALA A 4 -8.83 -6.70 -21.73
C ALA A 4 -8.22 -6.61 -20.33
N PHE A 5 -8.89 -5.95 -19.39
CA PHE A 5 -8.48 -5.87 -17.99
C PHE A 5 -9.20 -6.92 -17.16
N ILE A 6 -8.47 -7.60 -16.29
CA ILE A 6 -9.05 -8.55 -15.32
C ILE A 6 -8.73 -8.08 -13.90
N HIS A 7 -9.78 -7.91 -13.08
CA HIS A 7 -9.64 -7.64 -11.66
C HIS A 7 -10.74 -8.33 -10.86
N TYR A 8 -10.43 -8.76 -9.65
CA TYR A 8 -11.36 -9.51 -8.77
C TYR A 8 -12.67 -8.78 -8.49
N HIS A 9 -12.61 -7.46 -8.30
CA HIS A 9 -13.78 -6.62 -7.95
C HIS A 9 -13.55 -5.16 -8.33
N LEU A 10 -14.63 -4.38 -8.44
CA LEU A 10 -14.58 -2.94 -8.72
C LEU A 10 -14.92 -2.07 -7.48
N LYS A 11 -14.83 -2.62 -6.26
CA LYS A 11 -15.03 -1.86 -5.01
C LYS A 11 -13.99 -0.75 -4.89
N THR A 12 -14.37 0.38 -4.27
CA THR A 12 -13.49 1.52 -4.04
C THR A 12 -12.20 1.13 -3.32
N GLY A 13 -11.06 1.43 -3.93
CA GLY A 13 -9.73 1.09 -3.42
C GLY A 13 -8.62 1.47 -4.40
N GLY A 14 -7.37 1.37 -3.95
CA GLY A 14 -6.20 1.79 -4.72
C GLY A 14 -6.09 1.12 -6.09
N VAL A 15 -6.32 -0.21 -6.19
CA VAL A 15 -6.25 -0.92 -7.49
C VAL A 15 -7.35 -0.46 -8.44
N THR A 16 -8.57 -0.23 -7.94
CA THR A 16 -9.68 0.29 -8.75
C THR A 16 -9.39 1.71 -9.25
N THR A 17 -8.72 2.55 -8.45
CA THR A 17 -8.25 3.87 -8.88
C THR A 17 -7.21 3.75 -9.99
N VAL A 18 -6.24 2.84 -9.86
CA VAL A 18 -5.25 2.58 -10.92
C VAL A 18 -5.92 2.08 -12.20
N LEU A 19 -6.87 1.16 -12.09
CA LEU A 19 -7.65 0.68 -13.25
C LEU A 19 -8.38 1.83 -13.96
N LYS A 20 -8.99 2.78 -13.22
CA LYS A 20 -9.59 3.98 -13.80
C LYS A 20 -8.58 4.82 -14.60
N HIS A 21 -7.39 5.06 -14.03
CA HIS A 21 -6.35 5.80 -14.74
C HIS A 21 -5.86 5.07 -16.00
N GLN A 22 -5.80 3.74 -15.96
CA GLN A 22 -5.42 2.92 -17.11
C GLN A 22 -6.50 2.95 -18.20
N LEU A 23 -7.77 2.87 -17.83
CA LEU A 23 -8.87 2.99 -18.77
C LEU A 23 -8.90 4.37 -19.43
N ALA A 24 -8.68 5.44 -18.67
CA ALA A 24 -8.56 6.80 -19.20
C ALA A 24 -7.34 6.95 -20.15
N ALA A 25 -6.29 6.17 -19.94
CA ALA A 25 -5.12 6.15 -20.83
C ALA A 25 -5.37 5.35 -22.13
N VAL A 26 -6.30 4.40 -22.15
CA VAL A 26 -6.73 3.64 -23.33
C VAL A 26 -7.86 4.41 -24.02
N ALA A 27 -7.50 5.43 -24.78
CA ALA A 27 -8.45 6.30 -25.50
C ALA A 27 -8.47 5.98 -27.00
N PRO A 28 -9.55 6.28 -27.72
CA PRO A 28 -9.65 6.03 -29.16
C PRO A 28 -8.40 6.43 -29.95
N PRO A 29 -7.97 5.63 -30.94
CA PRO A 29 -8.65 4.44 -31.50
C PRO A 29 -8.45 3.14 -30.72
N ASP A 30 -7.84 3.15 -29.55
CA ASP A 30 -7.65 1.98 -28.71
C ASP A 30 -8.96 1.64 -27.97
N GLU A 31 -9.18 0.34 -27.71
CA GLU A 31 -10.40 -0.17 -27.09
C GLU A 31 -10.11 -0.95 -25.80
N ALA A 32 -11.00 -0.82 -24.83
CA ALA A 32 -10.91 -1.53 -23.56
C ALA A 32 -12.13 -2.39 -23.26
N LEU A 33 -11.91 -3.45 -22.48
CA LEU A 33 -12.90 -4.30 -21.85
C LEU A 33 -12.48 -4.56 -20.42
N VAL A 34 -13.40 -4.49 -19.45
CA VAL A 34 -13.14 -4.93 -18.06
C VAL A 34 -13.90 -6.23 -17.79
N ILE A 35 -13.20 -7.24 -17.27
CA ILE A 35 -13.77 -8.52 -16.83
C ILE A 35 -13.54 -8.63 -15.33
N THR A 36 -14.60 -8.82 -14.55
CA THR A 36 -14.50 -8.78 -13.10
C THR A 36 -15.39 -9.82 -12.41
N GLY A 37 -14.95 -10.27 -11.23
CA GLY A 37 -15.73 -11.18 -10.39
C GLY A 37 -16.81 -10.49 -9.55
N ASP A 38 -16.72 -9.17 -9.35
CA ASP A 38 -17.71 -8.37 -8.61
C ASP A 38 -17.73 -6.94 -9.19
N PRO A 39 -18.74 -6.58 -9.98
CA PRO A 39 -18.85 -5.26 -10.60
C PRO A 39 -19.36 -4.18 -9.63
N ALA A 40 -19.76 -4.55 -8.40
CA ALA A 40 -20.34 -3.60 -7.47
C ALA A 40 -19.38 -2.50 -7.04
N GLY A 41 -19.87 -1.29 -6.91
CA GLY A 41 -19.20 -0.17 -6.24
C GLY A 41 -18.58 0.89 -7.14
N THR A 42 -18.42 0.68 -8.46
CA THR A 42 -17.82 1.71 -9.34
C THR A 42 -18.42 1.66 -10.73
N SER A 43 -18.91 2.82 -11.20
CA SER A 43 -19.20 3.04 -12.62
C SER A 43 -17.88 3.29 -13.35
N LEU A 44 -17.69 2.63 -14.49
CA LEU A 44 -16.57 2.82 -15.41
C LEU A 44 -17.15 3.17 -16.78
N ASP A 45 -16.48 4.06 -17.49
CA ASP A 45 -16.86 4.46 -18.85
C ASP A 45 -16.25 3.46 -19.87
N THR A 46 -16.64 2.17 -19.71
CA THR A 46 -16.23 1.07 -20.61
C THR A 46 -17.14 -0.14 -20.41
N ALA A 47 -17.09 -1.08 -21.37
CA ALA A 47 -17.81 -2.33 -21.26
C ALA A 47 -17.29 -3.17 -20.09
N ILE A 48 -18.20 -3.70 -19.28
CA ILE A 48 -17.90 -4.59 -18.14
C ILE A 48 -18.55 -5.93 -18.35
N VAL A 49 -17.80 -7.00 -18.22
CA VAL A 49 -18.30 -8.38 -18.18
C VAL A 49 -18.12 -8.92 -16.77
N HIS A 50 -19.20 -9.43 -16.21
CA HIS A 50 -19.23 -10.05 -14.90
C HIS A 50 -19.06 -11.55 -15.01
N LEU A 51 -17.95 -12.09 -14.47
CA LEU A 51 -17.67 -13.51 -14.29
C LEU A 51 -17.41 -13.77 -12.80
N PRO A 52 -18.43 -14.20 -12.04
CA PRO A 52 -18.36 -14.38 -10.58
C PRO A 52 -17.19 -15.25 -10.12
N GLU A 53 -16.79 -16.21 -10.94
CA GLU A 53 -15.69 -17.15 -10.68
C GLU A 53 -14.32 -16.45 -10.57
N LEU A 54 -14.18 -15.25 -11.10
CA LEU A 54 -12.95 -14.43 -10.95
C LEU A 54 -12.89 -13.70 -9.60
N GLY A 55 -13.98 -13.68 -8.82
CA GLY A 55 -14.04 -12.99 -7.53
C GLY A 55 -13.21 -13.66 -6.44
N TYR A 56 -13.19 -13.04 -5.25
CA TYR A 56 -12.56 -13.63 -4.07
C TYR A 56 -13.29 -14.89 -3.64
N HIS A 57 -12.54 -15.94 -3.33
CA HIS A 57 -13.12 -17.12 -2.69
C HIS A 57 -13.53 -16.77 -1.26
N THR A 58 -14.81 -16.95 -0.96
CA THR A 58 -15.40 -16.94 0.38
C THR A 58 -15.71 -18.37 0.82
N GLU A 59 -15.85 -18.60 2.12
CA GLU A 59 -16.29 -19.90 2.64
C GLU A 59 -17.65 -20.26 2.01
N GLY A 60 -17.72 -21.42 1.33
CA GLY A 60 -18.93 -21.88 0.62
C GLY A 60 -18.96 -21.64 -0.89
N ASN A 61 -17.96 -21.00 -1.49
CA ASN A 61 -17.87 -20.89 -2.95
C ASN A 61 -17.69 -22.26 -3.60
N ARG A 62 -18.48 -22.52 -4.66
CA ARG A 62 -18.39 -23.76 -5.45
C ARG A 62 -17.02 -23.85 -6.14
N THR A 63 -16.44 -25.02 -6.16
CA THR A 63 -15.33 -25.34 -7.07
C THR A 63 -15.83 -25.21 -8.51
N PHE A 64 -15.11 -24.49 -9.33
CA PHE A 64 -15.37 -24.35 -10.77
C PHE A 64 -14.18 -24.90 -11.56
N ASN A 65 -14.39 -25.15 -12.83
CA ASN A 65 -13.29 -25.56 -13.72
C ASN A 65 -12.56 -24.31 -14.25
N ALA A 66 -11.29 -24.16 -13.90
CA ALA A 66 -10.46 -23.04 -14.33
C ALA A 66 -10.37 -22.88 -15.85
N HIS A 67 -10.37 -24.02 -16.59
CA HIS A 67 -10.40 -24.02 -18.05
C HIS A 67 -11.69 -23.42 -18.62
N ASP A 68 -12.84 -23.72 -17.99
CA ASP A 68 -14.12 -23.17 -18.44
C ASP A 68 -14.17 -21.66 -18.23
N VAL A 69 -13.64 -21.16 -17.11
CA VAL A 69 -13.53 -19.72 -16.84
C VAL A 69 -12.59 -19.04 -17.83
N ALA A 70 -11.43 -19.64 -18.13
CA ALA A 70 -10.52 -19.10 -19.14
C ALA A 70 -11.20 -19.03 -20.53
N ARG A 71 -11.98 -20.05 -20.92
CA ARG A 71 -12.77 -20.02 -22.17
C ARG A 71 -13.83 -18.92 -22.16
N GLN A 72 -14.49 -18.68 -21.02
CA GLN A 72 -15.47 -17.58 -20.88
C GLN A 72 -14.78 -16.20 -21.01
N VAL A 73 -13.59 -16.02 -20.43
CA VAL A 73 -12.77 -14.82 -20.61
C VAL A 73 -12.45 -14.60 -22.09
N LEU A 74 -11.93 -15.62 -22.79
CA LEU A 74 -11.59 -15.52 -24.22
C LEU A 74 -12.83 -15.31 -25.10
N LYS A 75 -13.97 -15.89 -24.71
CA LYS A 75 -15.26 -15.62 -25.38
C LYS A 75 -15.68 -14.18 -25.22
N ALA A 76 -15.66 -13.64 -23.99
CA ALA A 76 -16.01 -12.25 -23.73
C ALA A 76 -15.11 -11.26 -24.52
N VAL A 77 -13.82 -11.57 -24.65
CA VAL A 77 -12.88 -10.82 -25.48
C VAL A 77 -13.30 -10.84 -26.95
N ARG A 78 -13.59 -12.03 -27.51
CA ARG A 78 -14.01 -12.16 -28.90
C ARG A 78 -15.38 -11.50 -29.17
N ASP A 79 -16.33 -11.65 -28.26
CA ASP A 79 -17.66 -11.03 -28.38
C ASP A 79 -17.55 -9.50 -28.41
N ARG A 80 -16.63 -8.93 -27.61
CA ARG A 80 -16.42 -7.46 -27.55
C ARG A 80 -15.66 -6.88 -28.73
N PHE A 81 -14.61 -7.56 -29.18
CA PHE A 81 -13.65 -7.01 -30.16
C PHE A 81 -13.75 -7.64 -31.53
N GLY A 82 -14.55 -8.70 -31.72
CA GLY A 82 -14.64 -9.47 -32.97
C GLY A 82 -13.38 -10.29 -33.31
N ALA A 83 -12.36 -10.27 -32.43
CA ALA A 83 -11.06 -10.91 -32.58
C ALA A 83 -10.41 -11.10 -31.20
N PRO A 84 -9.30 -11.85 -31.08
CA PRO A 84 -8.44 -11.82 -29.90
C PRO A 84 -8.00 -10.39 -29.56
N CYS A 85 -7.80 -10.08 -28.27
CA CYS A 85 -7.22 -8.79 -27.87
C CYS A 85 -5.68 -8.85 -27.98
N ASP A 86 -5.07 -7.65 -28.04
CA ASP A 86 -3.60 -7.53 -28.10
C ASP A 86 -2.96 -7.89 -26.76
N VAL A 87 -3.61 -7.54 -25.64
CA VAL A 87 -3.12 -7.79 -24.27
C VAL A 87 -4.28 -8.09 -23.32
N ILE A 88 -4.11 -9.10 -22.48
CA ILE A 88 -4.90 -9.32 -21.26
C ILE A 88 -4.07 -8.81 -20.08
N HIS A 89 -4.52 -7.72 -19.45
CA HIS A 89 -3.88 -7.08 -18.32
C HIS A 89 -4.56 -7.51 -17.02
N ILE A 90 -3.85 -8.24 -16.17
CA ILE A 90 -4.39 -8.87 -14.95
C ILE A 90 -3.81 -8.19 -13.71
N HIS A 91 -4.69 -7.71 -12.81
CA HIS A 91 -4.30 -7.07 -11.57
C HIS A 91 -4.20 -8.04 -10.39
N ASN A 92 -3.11 -7.96 -9.62
CA ASN A 92 -2.81 -8.78 -8.44
C ASN A 92 -2.92 -10.29 -8.67
N PRO A 93 -2.35 -10.83 -9.76
CA PRO A 93 -2.54 -12.24 -10.15
C PRO A 93 -1.95 -13.24 -9.16
N ILE A 94 -0.94 -12.82 -8.35
CA ILE A 94 -0.16 -13.69 -7.46
C ILE A 94 -0.62 -13.65 -6.00
N LEU A 95 -1.81 -13.10 -5.72
CA LEU A 95 -2.44 -13.19 -4.39
C LEU A 95 -3.50 -14.29 -4.37
N ALA A 96 -3.39 -15.25 -3.43
CA ALA A 96 -4.31 -16.37 -3.26
C ALA A 96 -5.68 -15.91 -2.68
N LYS A 97 -6.28 -14.89 -3.30
CA LYS A 97 -7.65 -14.44 -3.03
C LYS A 97 -8.68 -15.30 -3.76
N ASN A 98 -8.27 -15.89 -4.87
CA ASN A 98 -8.98 -16.92 -5.59
C ASN A 98 -7.99 -18.07 -5.86
N ARG A 99 -8.22 -19.23 -5.28
CA ARG A 99 -7.26 -20.35 -5.30
C ARG A 99 -7.01 -20.92 -6.69
N GLN A 100 -7.96 -20.78 -7.61
CA GLN A 100 -7.85 -21.31 -8.98
C GLN A 100 -7.31 -20.27 -9.98
N PHE A 101 -7.00 -19.06 -9.54
CA PHE A 101 -6.65 -17.95 -10.44
C PHE A 101 -5.36 -18.22 -11.22
N LEU A 102 -4.35 -18.86 -10.61
CA LEU A 102 -3.11 -19.24 -11.31
C LEU A 102 -3.38 -20.26 -12.43
N GLU A 103 -4.29 -21.21 -12.22
CA GLU A 103 -4.70 -22.17 -13.26
C GLU A 103 -5.44 -21.46 -14.41
N ILE A 104 -6.32 -20.51 -14.12
CA ILE A 104 -6.98 -19.69 -15.16
C ILE A 104 -5.92 -18.98 -16.01
N ILE A 105 -4.91 -18.37 -15.38
CA ILE A 105 -3.81 -17.68 -16.08
C ILE A 105 -3.02 -18.64 -16.97
N LYS A 106 -2.69 -19.84 -16.49
CA LYS A 106 -2.00 -20.87 -17.28
C LYS A 106 -2.81 -21.27 -18.53
N TYR A 107 -4.13 -21.43 -18.39
CA TYR A 107 -4.98 -21.74 -19.55
C TYR A 107 -5.04 -20.58 -20.55
N LEU A 108 -5.15 -19.33 -20.09
CA LEU A 108 -5.08 -18.18 -20.99
C LEU A 108 -3.74 -18.11 -21.74
N GLN A 109 -2.64 -18.40 -21.05
CA GLN A 109 -1.30 -18.45 -21.65
C GLN A 109 -1.18 -19.56 -22.70
N ASN A 110 -1.68 -20.77 -22.41
CA ASN A 110 -1.67 -21.91 -23.33
C ASN A 110 -2.50 -21.65 -24.59
N GLU A 111 -3.56 -20.85 -24.48
CA GLU A 111 -4.38 -20.40 -25.63
C GLU A 111 -3.71 -19.25 -26.42
N GLY A 112 -2.47 -18.89 -26.08
CA GLY A 112 -1.68 -17.89 -26.79
C GLY A 112 -1.99 -16.44 -26.45
N ALA A 113 -2.69 -16.17 -25.32
CA ALA A 113 -2.95 -14.80 -24.89
C ALA A 113 -1.68 -14.09 -24.43
N ASN A 114 -1.47 -12.85 -24.88
CA ASN A 114 -0.39 -12.00 -24.36
C ASN A 114 -0.78 -11.46 -23.00
N LEU A 115 -0.09 -11.90 -21.94
CA LEU A 115 -0.42 -11.59 -20.56
C LEU A 115 0.50 -10.52 -19.97
N LEU A 116 -0.09 -9.49 -19.39
CA LEU A 116 0.58 -8.55 -18.49
C LEU A 116 0.06 -8.75 -17.06
N LEU A 117 0.91 -9.20 -16.17
CA LEU A 117 0.61 -9.52 -14.79
C LEU A 117 1.05 -8.37 -13.87
N GLN A 118 0.14 -7.43 -13.57
CA GLN A 118 0.47 -6.27 -12.72
C GLN A 118 0.29 -6.62 -11.24
N VAL A 119 1.38 -6.58 -10.50
CA VAL A 119 1.42 -6.83 -9.05
C VAL A 119 1.40 -5.50 -8.29
N HIS A 120 0.35 -5.29 -7.50
CA HIS A 120 0.24 -4.14 -6.61
C HIS A 120 0.65 -4.48 -5.19
N ASP A 121 0.43 -5.74 -4.78
CA ASP A 121 0.74 -6.27 -3.47
C ASP A 121 1.31 -7.69 -3.60
N PHE A 122 2.31 -8.00 -2.78
CA PHE A 122 2.88 -9.34 -2.66
C PHE A 122 2.37 -10.03 -1.39
N ALA A 123 2.13 -11.35 -1.48
CA ALA A 123 1.87 -12.16 -0.30
C ALA A 123 3.07 -12.15 0.65
N GLU A 124 4.27 -12.19 0.07
CA GLU A 124 5.57 -12.16 0.75
C GLU A 124 5.88 -10.82 1.42
N ASP A 125 5.10 -9.77 1.13
CA ASP A 125 5.25 -8.44 1.76
C ASP A 125 4.17 -8.17 2.83
N GLY A 126 3.95 -9.14 3.73
CA GLY A 126 3.09 -8.98 4.90
C GLY A 126 1.69 -9.58 4.79
N ARG A 127 1.45 -10.49 3.84
CA ARG A 127 0.14 -11.16 3.65
C ARG A 127 0.27 -12.68 3.51
N PRO A 128 0.90 -13.38 4.48
CA PRO A 128 1.21 -14.79 4.34
C PRO A 128 0.00 -15.70 4.10
N GLN A 129 -1.23 -15.31 4.49
CA GLN A 129 -2.45 -16.07 4.20
C GLN A 129 -2.90 -15.98 2.74
N ALA A 130 -2.39 -14.99 2.00
CA ALA A 130 -2.64 -14.85 0.57
C ALA A 130 -1.51 -15.45 -0.29
N TYR A 131 -0.69 -16.32 0.31
CA TYR A 131 0.42 -16.98 -0.37
C TYR A 131 -0.05 -18.23 -1.09
N TYR A 132 0.32 -18.37 -2.35
CA TYR A 132 0.11 -19.60 -3.09
C TYR A 132 1.17 -20.64 -2.74
N GLY A 133 0.78 -21.92 -2.66
CA GLY A 133 1.70 -23.05 -2.65
C GLY A 133 2.37 -23.28 -4.01
N ASP A 134 1.65 -22.97 -5.09
CA ASP A 134 2.04 -23.25 -6.47
C ASP A 134 3.02 -22.23 -7.04
N GLU A 135 3.71 -22.61 -8.12
CA GLU A 135 4.61 -21.74 -8.88
C GLU A 135 3.83 -20.58 -9.54
N TYR A 136 4.39 -19.39 -9.47
CA TYR A 136 3.85 -18.21 -10.15
C TYR A 136 3.98 -18.38 -11.68
N PRO A 137 3.10 -17.75 -12.49
CA PRO A 137 3.13 -17.88 -13.93
C PRO A 137 4.52 -17.59 -14.51
N VAL A 138 5.05 -18.53 -15.27
CA VAL A 138 6.34 -18.43 -15.96
C VAL A 138 6.15 -17.79 -17.33
N ASP A 139 7.20 -17.22 -17.88
CA ASP A 139 7.25 -16.72 -19.26
C ASP A 139 6.12 -15.72 -19.61
N CYS A 140 5.66 -14.95 -18.61
CA CYS A 140 4.70 -13.86 -18.73
C CYS A 140 5.39 -12.51 -18.51
N HIS A 141 4.83 -11.44 -19.06
CA HIS A 141 5.23 -10.09 -18.67
C HIS A 141 4.67 -9.72 -17.30
N TYR A 142 5.52 -9.15 -16.45
CA TYR A 142 5.16 -8.66 -15.12
C TYR A 142 5.27 -7.15 -15.04
N GLY A 143 4.31 -6.52 -14.36
CA GLY A 143 4.30 -5.10 -14.03
C GLY A 143 4.32 -4.88 -12.53
N VAL A 144 5.09 -3.90 -12.04
CA VAL A 144 5.09 -3.46 -10.64
C VAL A 144 5.02 -1.94 -10.54
N ILE A 145 4.48 -1.44 -9.43
CA ILE A 145 4.12 -0.04 -9.27
C ILE A 145 5.22 0.83 -8.65
N ASN A 146 6.33 0.24 -8.23
CA ASN A 146 7.44 0.97 -7.58
C ASN A 146 8.80 0.34 -7.91
N LYS A 147 9.86 1.11 -7.62
CA LYS A 147 11.25 0.71 -7.89
C LYS A 147 11.75 -0.42 -6.98
N ARG A 148 11.33 -0.45 -5.71
CA ARG A 148 11.70 -1.50 -4.76
C ARG A 148 11.29 -2.87 -5.28
N ASP A 149 10.02 -3.01 -5.65
CA ASP A 149 9.44 -4.27 -6.12
C ASP A 149 10.04 -4.69 -7.47
N TYR A 150 10.34 -3.70 -8.33
CA TYR A 150 11.06 -3.95 -9.58
C TYR A 150 12.45 -4.58 -9.33
N ASP A 151 13.23 -4.00 -8.41
CA ASP A 151 14.57 -4.51 -8.10
C ASP A 151 14.52 -5.89 -7.41
N ILE A 152 13.51 -6.11 -6.56
CA ILE A 152 13.29 -7.41 -5.92
C ILE A 152 12.96 -8.48 -6.98
N LEU A 153 12.09 -8.21 -7.93
CA LEU A 153 11.73 -9.17 -8.98
C LEU A 153 12.89 -9.44 -9.96
N LEU A 154 13.72 -8.43 -10.26
CA LEU A 154 14.96 -8.66 -11.02
C LEU A 154 15.89 -9.62 -10.26
N LYS A 155 16.08 -9.40 -8.96
CA LYS A 155 16.88 -10.28 -8.10
C LYS A 155 16.28 -11.69 -8.01
N ALA A 156 14.96 -11.79 -8.01
CA ALA A 156 14.22 -13.05 -7.98
C ALA A 156 14.16 -13.77 -9.35
N GLY A 157 14.86 -13.29 -10.39
CA GLY A 157 15.06 -14.01 -11.65
C GLY A 157 14.29 -13.50 -12.86
N LEU A 158 13.46 -12.46 -12.71
CA LEU A 158 12.81 -11.85 -13.88
C LEU A 158 13.82 -11.06 -14.72
N LYS A 159 13.64 -11.09 -16.04
CA LYS A 159 14.46 -10.36 -16.99
C LYS A 159 13.86 -8.97 -17.27
N LYS A 160 14.70 -7.98 -17.53
CA LYS A 160 14.30 -6.61 -17.86
C LYS A 160 13.35 -6.52 -19.06
N THR A 161 13.49 -7.45 -20.03
CA THR A 161 12.63 -7.49 -21.22
C THR A 161 11.17 -7.83 -20.93
N GLY A 162 10.90 -8.55 -19.82
CA GLY A 162 9.56 -8.96 -19.40
C GLY A 162 9.13 -8.36 -18.05
N LEU A 163 9.90 -7.45 -17.48
CA LEU A 163 9.55 -6.78 -16.22
C LEU A 163 9.40 -5.27 -16.44
N HIS A 164 8.22 -4.75 -16.15
CA HIS A 164 7.83 -3.38 -16.40
C HIS A 164 7.60 -2.60 -15.11
N ARG A 165 8.12 -1.38 -15.04
CA ARG A 165 7.80 -0.45 -13.96
C ARG A 165 6.63 0.42 -14.39
N MET A 166 5.48 0.18 -13.77
CA MET A 166 4.19 0.80 -14.09
C MET A 166 3.76 1.70 -12.94
N GLU A 167 4.47 2.80 -12.76
CA GLU A 167 4.17 3.80 -11.72
C GLU A 167 2.82 4.44 -11.99
N ASN A 168 2.06 4.70 -10.93
CA ASN A 168 0.75 5.31 -11.08
C ASN A 168 0.86 6.80 -11.44
N SER A 169 -0.09 7.32 -12.18
CA SER A 169 -0.27 8.77 -12.37
C SER A 169 -1.01 9.38 -11.20
N VAL A 170 -0.86 10.68 -11.05
CA VAL A 170 -1.66 11.50 -10.13
C VAL A 170 -2.37 12.59 -10.90
N THR A 171 -3.55 12.99 -10.42
CA THR A 171 -4.36 14.02 -11.02
C THR A 171 -4.39 15.25 -10.12
N VAL A 172 -4.24 16.43 -10.68
CA VAL A 172 -4.40 17.68 -9.93
C VAL A 172 -5.86 17.80 -9.51
N PRO A 173 -6.15 17.96 -8.22
CA PRO A 173 -7.50 18.16 -7.76
C PRO A 173 -8.09 19.45 -8.35
N SER A 174 -9.37 19.40 -8.71
CA SER A 174 -10.12 20.58 -9.16
C SER A 174 -11.24 20.86 -8.16
N PRO A 175 -10.97 21.58 -7.07
CA PRO A 175 -11.96 21.82 -6.04
C PRO A 175 -13.15 22.61 -6.59
N THR A 176 -14.35 22.07 -6.38
CA THR A 176 -15.60 22.67 -6.85
C THR A 176 -16.10 23.80 -5.92
N ARG A 177 -15.53 23.91 -4.71
CA ARG A 177 -15.90 24.91 -3.71
C ARG A 177 -14.68 25.45 -2.99
N GLN A 178 -14.76 26.69 -2.50
CA GLN A 178 -13.79 27.21 -1.53
C GLN A 178 -14.12 26.62 -0.14
N PRO A 179 -13.22 25.85 0.46
CA PRO A 179 -13.48 25.26 1.77
C PRO A 179 -13.42 26.31 2.87
N VAL A 180 -14.22 26.13 3.92
CA VAL A 180 -14.03 26.86 5.17
C VAL A 180 -12.77 26.29 5.84
N ILE A 181 -11.72 27.12 5.94
CA ILE A 181 -10.42 26.67 6.49
C ILE A 181 -10.54 26.56 8.03
N GLU A 182 -10.52 25.33 8.52
CA GLU A 182 -10.31 25.04 9.93
C GLU A 182 -8.78 24.94 10.19
N LYS A 183 -8.14 26.08 10.44
CA LYS A 183 -6.66 26.19 10.61
C LYS A 183 -6.08 25.39 11.79
N SER A 184 -6.92 24.73 12.59
CA SER A 184 -6.53 23.99 13.78
C SER A 184 -6.48 22.47 13.57
N ARG A 185 -6.48 21.98 12.34
CA ARG A 185 -6.55 20.55 12.05
C ARG A 185 -5.33 20.03 11.31
N ALA A 186 -4.70 18.97 11.86
CA ALA A 186 -3.84 18.05 11.12
C ALA A 186 -4.71 16.91 10.57
N LEU A 187 -4.53 16.52 9.32
CA LEU A 187 -5.32 15.45 8.69
C LEU A 187 -4.46 14.23 8.38
N TYR A 188 -4.91 13.05 8.78
CA TYR A 188 -4.38 11.78 8.29
C TYR A 188 -5.40 11.14 7.33
N PRO A 189 -5.23 11.34 6.02
CA PRO A 189 -6.21 10.98 4.99
C PRO A 189 -6.10 9.51 4.60
N ILE A 190 -6.50 8.61 5.48
CA ILE A 190 -6.33 7.16 5.30
C ILE A 190 -7.60 6.37 5.61
N ARG A 191 -7.62 5.15 5.09
CA ARG A 191 -8.38 4.06 5.68
C ARG A 191 -7.55 3.46 6.82
N ALA A 192 -8.11 3.44 8.03
CA ALA A 192 -7.42 3.18 9.29
C ALA A 192 -7.09 1.68 9.51
N ILE A 193 -6.32 1.08 8.61
CA ILE A 193 -5.80 -0.29 8.74
C ILE A 193 -4.49 -0.32 9.51
N ARG A 194 -4.12 -1.46 10.10
CA ARG A 194 -2.97 -1.59 11.02
C ARG A 194 -1.65 -1.04 10.47
N ARG A 195 -1.31 -1.34 9.22
CA ARG A 195 -0.06 -0.85 8.58
C ARG A 195 0.02 0.67 8.42
N LYS A 196 -1.10 1.39 8.61
CA LYS A 196 -1.12 2.85 8.67
C LYS A 196 -0.68 3.40 10.02
N ASN A 197 -0.43 2.52 11.01
CA ASN A 197 0.19 2.86 12.28
C ASN A 197 -0.53 4.02 13.01
N ILE A 198 -1.82 3.85 13.25
CA ILE A 198 -2.70 4.83 13.94
C ILE A 198 -2.11 5.21 15.28
N GLY A 199 -1.50 4.26 16.02
CA GLY A 199 -0.91 4.53 17.32
C GLY A 199 0.17 5.61 17.29
N GLU A 200 0.97 5.66 16.21
CA GLU A 200 1.96 6.72 16.03
C GLU A 200 1.30 8.06 15.72
N ALA A 201 0.23 8.07 14.92
CA ALA A 201 -0.54 9.28 14.68
C ALA A 201 -1.17 9.82 15.98
N VAL A 202 -1.70 8.93 16.83
CA VAL A 202 -2.20 9.27 18.17
C VAL A 202 -1.08 9.81 19.04
N LEU A 203 0.12 9.21 19.03
CA LEU A 203 1.27 9.74 19.76
C LEU A 203 1.66 11.14 19.26
N LEU A 204 1.71 11.35 17.93
CA LEU A 204 2.02 12.64 17.33
C LEU A 204 1.02 13.74 17.71
N SER A 205 -0.26 13.39 17.93
CA SER A 205 -1.27 14.37 18.32
C SER A 205 -0.95 15.06 19.64
N LEU A 206 -0.17 14.43 20.53
CA LEU A 206 0.28 15.01 21.81
C LEU A 206 1.29 16.15 21.65
N PHE A 207 1.86 16.30 20.46
CA PHE A 207 2.86 17.33 20.14
C PHE A 207 2.31 18.43 19.24
N LEU A 208 1.04 18.34 18.83
CA LEU A 208 0.38 19.41 18.08
C LEU A 208 0.24 20.67 18.95
N LYS A 209 0.08 21.83 18.30
CA LYS A 209 -0.11 23.10 19.00
C LYS A 209 -1.40 23.07 19.84
N PRO A 210 -1.46 23.81 20.96
CA PRO A 210 -2.70 23.96 21.71
C PRO A 210 -3.87 24.39 20.79
N GLY A 211 -4.99 23.71 20.89
CA GLY A 211 -6.17 23.93 20.06
C GLY A 211 -6.15 23.25 18.69
N GLN A 212 -5.05 22.60 18.31
CA GLN A 212 -5.05 21.73 17.12
C GLN A 212 -5.55 20.33 17.46
N ASN A 213 -6.26 19.70 16.52
CA ASN A 213 -6.67 18.30 16.58
C ASN A 213 -6.13 17.50 15.41
N LEU A 214 -6.06 16.18 15.59
CA LEU A 214 -5.78 15.23 14.53
C LEU A 214 -7.09 14.62 14.02
N ALA A 215 -7.34 14.67 12.71
CA ALA A 215 -8.47 13.99 12.09
C ALA A 215 -8.00 12.77 11.28
N ILE A 216 -8.67 11.62 11.45
CA ILE A 216 -8.47 10.38 10.70
C ILE A 216 -9.73 10.13 9.86
N THR A 217 -9.57 9.83 8.56
CA THR A 217 -10.70 9.90 7.63
C THR A 217 -11.63 8.70 7.69
N LEU A 218 -11.17 7.48 7.42
CA LEU A 218 -12.05 6.34 7.20
C LEU A 218 -11.76 5.14 8.11
N PRO A 219 -12.80 4.45 8.58
CA PRO A 219 -12.64 3.19 9.28
C PRO A 219 -12.06 2.11 8.34
N PRO A 220 -11.49 1.01 8.89
CA PRO A 220 -11.09 -0.12 8.08
C PRO A 220 -12.30 -0.85 7.50
N ASN A 221 -12.11 -1.47 6.34
CA ASN A 221 -13.09 -2.35 5.71
C ASN A 221 -12.82 -3.85 5.94
N SER A 222 -11.66 -4.17 6.54
CA SER A 222 -11.27 -5.53 6.88
C SER A 222 -11.71 -5.88 8.30
N PRO A 223 -12.39 -7.02 8.54
CA PRO A 223 -12.70 -7.50 9.88
C PRO A 223 -11.47 -7.64 10.79
N ALA A 224 -10.31 -7.98 10.22
CA ALA A 224 -9.06 -8.14 10.96
C ALA A 224 -8.55 -6.82 11.56
N ASP A 225 -8.82 -5.68 10.91
CA ASP A 225 -8.39 -4.36 11.37
C ASP A 225 -9.42 -3.68 12.28
N LEU A 226 -10.71 -4.08 12.25
CA LEU A 226 -11.79 -3.44 13.00
C LEU A 226 -11.57 -3.48 14.51
N LYS A 227 -11.03 -4.59 15.05
CA LYS A 227 -10.75 -4.67 16.49
C LYS A 227 -9.71 -3.65 16.91
N SER A 228 -8.58 -3.60 16.22
CA SER A 228 -7.50 -2.63 16.48
C SER A 228 -8.00 -1.19 16.40
N TYR A 229 -8.83 -0.90 15.40
CA TYR A 229 -9.43 0.42 15.21
C TYR A 229 -10.33 0.83 16.38
N ARG A 230 -11.26 -0.05 16.82
CA ARG A 230 -12.13 0.20 17.98
C ARG A 230 -11.33 0.38 19.26
N ASP A 231 -10.30 -0.43 19.46
CA ASP A 231 -9.41 -0.37 20.61
C ASP A 231 -8.64 0.98 20.67
N TRP A 232 -8.28 1.56 19.51
CA TRP A 232 -7.67 2.90 19.45
C TRP A 232 -8.69 4.01 19.72
N LYS A 233 -9.91 3.90 19.21
CA LYS A 233 -10.98 4.87 19.53
C LYS A 233 -11.27 4.89 21.03
N ALA A 234 -11.40 3.73 21.66
CA ALA A 234 -11.60 3.61 23.10
C ALA A 234 -10.42 4.21 23.88
N PHE A 235 -9.18 3.96 23.45
CA PHE A 235 -7.99 4.54 24.08
C PHE A 235 -7.97 6.08 23.99
N VAL A 236 -8.26 6.63 22.84
CA VAL A 236 -8.34 8.09 22.62
C VAL A 236 -9.42 8.72 23.52
N GLN A 237 -10.58 8.08 23.63
CA GLN A 237 -11.66 8.53 24.49
C GLN A 237 -11.29 8.44 25.97
N GLN A 238 -10.68 7.33 26.41
CA GLN A 238 -10.23 7.13 27.81
C GLN A 238 -9.27 8.22 28.28
N TRP A 239 -8.36 8.66 27.40
CA TRP A 239 -7.34 9.65 27.73
C TRP A 239 -7.70 11.06 27.27
N ASN A 240 -8.93 11.27 26.77
CA ASN A 240 -9.44 12.56 26.27
C ASN A 240 -8.44 13.26 25.31
N LEU A 241 -7.92 12.49 24.31
CA LEU A 241 -6.95 13.00 23.36
C LEU A 241 -7.63 13.77 22.23
N ALA A 242 -6.96 14.79 21.69
CA ALA A 242 -7.46 15.63 20.60
C ALA A 242 -7.38 14.91 19.22
N VAL A 243 -8.06 13.76 19.09
CA VAL A 243 -8.10 12.95 17.88
C VAL A 243 -9.53 12.63 17.49
N GLU A 244 -9.90 12.96 16.26
CA GLU A 244 -11.20 12.69 15.67
C GLU A 244 -11.10 11.54 14.65
N PHE A 245 -12.04 10.60 14.72
CA PHE A 245 -12.14 9.49 13.79
C PHE A 245 -13.35 9.66 12.86
N ASP A 246 -13.36 8.88 11.76
CA ASP A 246 -14.51 8.74 10.85
C ASP A 246 -14.88 10.02 10.08
N ARG A 247 -14.00 11.02 10.00
CA ARG A 247 -14.33 12.33 9.40
C ARG A 247 -14.72 12.20 7.92
N GLY A 248 -14.16 11.25 7.17
CA GLY A 248 -14.48 10.99 5.77
C GLY A 248 -15.82 10.27 5.55
N LEU A 249 -16.57 9.91 6.60
CA LEU A 249 -17.96 9.45 6.47
C LEU A 249 -18.96 10.57 6.36
N TYR A 250 -18.58 11.79 6.79
CA TYR A 250 -19.46 12.95 6.89
C TYR A 250 -19.03 14.12 6.00
N HIS A 251 -17.84 14.07 5.43
CA HIS A 251 -17.27 15.13 4.61
C HIS A 251 -16.57 14.55 3.40
N GLU A 252 -16.61 15.27 2.29
CA GLU A 252 -15.86 14.90 1.09
C GLU A 252 -14.35 14.97 1.34
N PHE A 253 -13.61 14.10 0.67
CA PHE A 253 -12.17 13.99 0.85
C PHE A 253 -11.43 15.31 0.55
N GLU A 254 -11.77 15.96 -0.56
CA GLU A 254 -11.15 17.21 -0.97
C GLU A 254 -11.41 18.33 0.04
N ASP A 255 -12.64 18.43 0.58
CA ASP A 255 -12.98 19.43 1.58
C ASP A 255 -12.17 19.23 2.88
N LEU A 256 -12.01 17.98 3.31
CA LEU A 256 -11.17 17.66 4.48
C LEU A 256 -9.71 18.05 4.27
N VAL A 257 -9.15 17.76 3.10
CA VAL A 257 -7.76 18.11 2.78
C VAL A 257 -7.60 19.64 2.72
N LEU A 258 -8.48 20.32 2.00
CA LEU A 258 -8.39 21.77 1.80
C LEU A 258 -8.62 22.54 3.12
N SER A 259 -9.49 22.06 4.02
CA SER A 259 -9.74 22.69 5.32
C SER A 259 -8.62 22.43 6.35
N SER A 260 -7.75 21.45 6.14
CA SER A 260 -6.66 21.14 7.09
C SER A 260 -5.47 22.10 6.94
N GLU A 261 -4.69 22.28 8.03
CA GLU A 261 -3.45 23.07 8.04
C GLU A 261 -2.33 22.31 7.29
N PHE A 262 -2.15 21.04 7.62
CA PHE A 262 -1.18 20.15 6.97
C PHE A 262 -1.67 18.68 7.06
N LEU A 263 -1.05 17.82 6.26
CA LEU A 263 -1.31 16.39 6.27
C LEU A 263 -0.22 15.63 7.00
N ILE A 264 -0.60 14.52 7.63
CA ILE A 264 0.37 13.63 8.26
C ILE A 264 0.38 12.25 7.59
N THR A 265 1.50 11.55 7.74
CA THR A 265 1.62 10.12 7.45
C THR A 265 2.46 9.42 8.51
N THR A 266 1.96 8.30 9.00
CA THR A 266 2.68 7.41 9.93
C THR A 266 2.76 5.98 9.41
N SER A 267 2.42 5.78 8.13
CA SER A 267 2.46 4.47 7.48
C SER A 267 3.83 3.82 7.58
N ILE A 268 3.86 2.54 7.93
CA ILE A 268 5.10 1.74 7.98
C ILE A 268 5.40 1.03 6.66
N THR A 269 4.42 0.92 5.77
CA THR A 269 4.58 0.39 4.41
C THR A 269 3.50 0.94 3.49
N GLU A 270 3.87 1.20 2.25
CA GLU A 270 2.99 1.60 1.15
C GLU A 270 3.31 0.79 -0.10
N GLY A 271 2.33 0.64 -0.99
CA GLY A 271 2.58 0.08 -2.32
C GLY A 271 3.25 1.12 -3.22
N PHE A 272 2.47 2.07 -3.73
CA PHE A 272 3.02 3.18 -4.53
C PHE A 272 3.42 4.38 -3.68
N GLY A 273 2.61 4.79 -2.72
CA GLY A 273 2.89 5.92 -1.84
C GLY A 273 2.22 7.24 -2.27
N PHE A 274 0.96 7.19 -2.71
CA PHE A 274 0.16 8.39 -2.99
C PHE A 274 0.19 9.42 -1.86
N SER A 275 0.25 8.97 -0.61
CA SER A 275 0.36 9.83 0.57
C SER A 275 1.61 10.73 0.60
N PHE A 276 2.62 10.43 -0.21
CA PHE A 276 3.82 11.27 -0.37
C PHE A 276 3.75 12.23 -1.57
N LEU A 277 2.73 12.08 -2.43
CA LEU A 277 2.55 12.87 -3.65
C LEU A 277 1.34 13.80 -3.59
N GLU A 278 0.18 13.28 -3.21
CA GLU A 278 -1.09 14.01 -3.24
C GLU A 278 -1.10 15.29 -2.39
N PRO A 279 -0.52 15.34 -1.16
CA PRO A 279 -0.53 16.56 -0.35
C PRO A 279 -0.04 17.81 -1.10
N TRP A 280 1.03 17.68 -1.86
CA TRP A 280 1.62 18.77 -2.62
C TRP A 280 0.72 19.30 -3.73
N LEU A 281 -0.09 18.41 -4.34
CA LEU A 281 -1.05 18.79 -5.38
C LEU A 281 -2.21 19.61 -4.80
N PHE A 282 -2.58 19.38 -3.54
CA PHE A 282 -3.54 20.17 -2.79
C PHE A 282 -2.94 21.44 -2.16
N GLY A 283 -1.66 21.72 -2.39
CA GLY A 283 -0.98 22.86 -1.76
C GLY A 283 -0.79 22.70 -0.25
N LYS A 284 -0.69 21.46 0.26
CA LYS A 284 -0.55 21.15 1.67
C LYS A 284 0.83 20.60 1.98
N LEU A 285 1.38 21.01 3.12
CA LEU A 285 2.58 20.41 3.68
C LEU A 285 2.26 18.98 4.13
N LEU A 286 3.16 18.06 3.84
CA LEU A 286 3.17 16.71 4.43
C LEU A 286 4.18 16.68 5.58
N TRP A 287 3.80 16.07 6.69
CA TRP A 287 4.71 15.78 7.80
C TRP A 287 4.51 14.36 8.29
N GLY A 288 5.55 13.73 8.86
CA GLY A 288 5.42 12.40 9.42
C GLY A 288 6.54 11.44 9.05
N ARG A 289 6.21 10.14 9.05
CA ARG A 289 7.15 9.05 8.81
C ARG A 289 7.48 8.89 7.33
N LYS A 290 8.78 8.83 7.03
CA LYS A 290 9.33 8.52 5.72
C LYS A 290 9.48 7.00 5.57
N ILE A 291 9.00 6.44 4.46
CA ILE A 291 9.26 5.06 4.07
C ILE A 291 10.46 5.07 3.11
N ALA A 292 11.64 4.73 3.63
CA ALA A 292 12.90 4.92 2.92
C ALA A 292 12.90 4.29 1.51
N ASP A 293 12.43 3.04 1.37
CA ASP A 293 12.44 2.30 0.10
C ASP A 293 11.52 2.91 -0.97
N ILE A 294 10.46 3.64 -0.56
CA ILE A 294 9.53 4.32 -1.47
C ILE A 294 9.99 5.76 -1.71
N CYS A 295 10.26 6.50 -0.64
CA CYS A 295 10.59 7.92 -0.71
C CYS A 295 11.91 8.20 -1.44
N ARG A 296 12.92 7.34 -1.28
CA ARG A 296 14.19 7.46 -2.01
C ARG A 296 14.00 7.60 -3.51
N TYR A 297 13.04 6.87 -4.08
CA TYR A 297 12.77 6.97 -5.50
C TYR A 297 12.08 8.31 -5.85
N PHE A 298 11.17 8.78 -5.02
CA PHE A 298 10.55 10.10 -5.20
C PHE A 298 11.60 11.22 -5.10
N GLU A 299 12.53 11.11 -4.16
CA GLU A 299 13.64 12.08 -4.01
C GLU A 299 14.55 12.09 -5.25
N MET A 300 14.85 10.92 -5.83
CA MET A 300 15.60 10.83 -7.11
C MET A 300 14.86 11.49 -8.28
N ASN A 301 13.53 11.64 -8.19
CA ASN A 301 12.70 12.33 -9.18
C ASN A 301 12.46 13.82 -8.84
N GLY A 302 13.19 14.38 -7.87
CA GLY A 302 13.14 15.79 -7.52
C GLY A 302 12.05 16.18 -6.52
N ILE A 303 11.49 15.23 -5.78
CA ILE A 303 10.52 15.48 -4.72
C ILE A 303 11.25 15.52 -3.38
N HIS A 304 11.22 16.64 -2.69
CA HIS A 304 11.95 16.87 -1.45
C HIS A 304 11.16 16.38 -0.24
N LEU A 305 11.68 15.33 0.43
CA LEU A 305 11.07 14.66 1.57
C LEU A 305 12.02 14.55 2.79
N GLU A 306 13.11 15.30 2.80
CA GLU A 306 14.17 15.25 3.83
C GLU A 306 13.68 15.71 5.21
N HIS A 307 12.63 16.52 5.26
CA HIS A 307 11.99 17.00 6.49
C HIS A 307 11.15 15.95 7.21
N LEU A 308 10.87 14.81 6.55
CA LEU A 308 10.16 13.68 7.15
C LEU A 308 11.14 12.84 7.99
N TYR A 309 10.67 12.29 9.11
CA TYR A 309 11.50 11.43 9.96
C TYR A 309 11.46 9.96 9.53
N SER A 310 12.58 9.24 9.68
CA SER A 310 12.69 7.83 9.29
C SER A 310 12.24 6.84 10.37
N GLY A 311 12.17 7.24 11.62
CA GLY A 311 11.75 6.42 12.75
C GLY A 311 11.38 7.27 13.95
N LEU A 312 10.46 6.79 14.79
CA LEU A 312 10.09 7.39 16.06
C LEU A 312 10.48 6.42 17.16
N TYR A 313 11.48 6.79 17.96
CA TYR A 313 12.09 5.89 18.94
C TYR A 313 11.55 6.12 20.34
N VAL A 314 11.12 5.03 20.98
CA VAL A 314 10.70 5.03 22.40
C VAL A 314 11.70 4.20 23.22
N PRO A 315 11.91 4.53 24.52
CA PRO A 315 12.71 3.71 25.41
C PRO A 315 12.13 2.30 25.55
N VAL A 316 12.99 1.28 25.53
CA VAL A 316 12.58 -0.13 25.66
C VAL A 316 11.92 -0.38 27.03
N ASP A 317 12.32 0.34 28.08
CA ASP A 317 11.74 0.27 29.43
C ASP A 317 10.30 0.81 29.54
N TRP A 318 9.76 1.40 28.46
CA TRP A 318 8.35 1.84 28.41
C TRP A 318 7.37 0.73 28.03
N ILE A 319 7.88 -0.41 27.59
CA ILE A 319 7.07 -1.56 27.16
C ILE A 319 7.48 -2.82 27.94
N ASN A 320 6.62 -3.82 27.92
CA ASN A 320 7.01 -5.18 28.37
C ASN A 320 7.80 -5.87 27.25
N VAL A 321 9.14 -5.70 27.28
CA VAL A 321 10.05 -6.21 26.25
C VAL A 321 10.01 -7.74 26.10
N PHE A 322 9.81 -8.49 27.19
CA PHE A 322 9.71 -9.95 27.16
C PHE A 322 8.45 -10.38 26.40
N GLN A 323 7.32 -9.76 26.70
CA GLN A 323 6.07 -10.03 26.02
C GLN A 323 6.16 -9.63 24.54
N PHE A 324 6.75 -8.48 24.25
CA PHE A 324 6.98 -8.03 22.87
C PHE A 324 7.87 -9.02 22.11
N ARG A 325 9.03 -9.43 22.69
CA ARG A 325 9.94 -10.41 22.07
C ARG A 325 9.22 -11.74 21.78
N GLY A 326 8.41 -12.24 22.73
CA GLY A 326 7.63 -13.45 22.56
C GLY A 326 6.66 -13.35 21.37
N LYS A 327 5.89 -12.28 21.28
CA LYS A 327 4.97 -12.01 20.15
C LYS A 327 5.71 -11.88 18.83
N TRP A 328 6.81 -11.10 18.81
CA TRP A 328 7.62 -10.86 17.63
C TRP A 328 8.20 -12.16 17.09
N SER A 329 8.83 -12.96 17.94
CA SER A 329 9.42 -14.26 17.56
C SER A 329 8.37 -15.26 17.09
N ALA A 330 7.23 -15.37 17.79
CA ALA A 330 6.14 -16.27 17.41
C ALA A 330 5.52 -15.87 16.06
N CYS A 331 5.30 -14.57 15.84
CA CYS A 331 4.78 -14.06 14.58
C CYS A 331 5.73 -14.36 13.42
N LEU A 332 7.01 -14.14 13.60
CA LEU A 332 8.03 -14.37 12.57
C LEU A 332 8.18 -15.86 12.27
N ALA A 333 8.21 -16.73 13.29
CA ALA A 333 8.25 -18.17 13.12
C ALA A 333 7.02 -18.70 12.37
N ASN A 334 5.82 -18.21 12.70
CA ASN A 334 4.60 -18.55 11.99
C ASN A 334 4.63 -18.08 10.53
N THR A 335 5.13 -16.87 10.28
CA THR A 335 5.29 -16.33 8.92
C THR A 335 6.27 -17.19 8.10
N CYS A 336 7.40 -17.57 8.67
CA CYS A 336 8.36 -18.48 8.04
C CYS A 336 7.70 -19.81 7.67
N ARG A 337 6.91 -20.40 8.59
CA ARG A 337 6.18 -21.64 8.35
C ARG A 337 5.19 -21.51 7.18
N LEU A 338 4.42 -20.42 7.14
CA LEU A 338 3.43 -20.19 6.06
C LEU A 338 4.08 -20.03 4.68
N PHE A 339 5.30 -19.50 4.62
CA PHE A 339 6.07 -19.39 3.38
C PHE A 339 6.92 -20.61 3.07
N ASN A 340 6.88 -21.66 3.91
CA ASN A 340 7.81 -22.78 3.82
C ASN A 340 9.28 -22.32 3.73
N PHE A 341 9.64 -21.36 4.60
CA PHE A 341 10.94 -20.70 4.64
C PHE A 341 11.60 -20.92 5.99
N SER A 342 12.89 -21.23 6.03
CA SER A 342 13.65 -21.42 7.26
C SER A 342 14.55 -20.21 7.55
N MET A 343 14.70 -19.89 8.83
CA MET A 343 15.59 -18.82 9.29
C MET A 343 16.34 -19.29 10.55
N GLU A 344 17.64 -19.09 10.57
CA GLU A 344 18.49 -19.48 11.70
C GLU A 344 18.16 -18.70 12.96
N GLN A 345 18.10 -19.37 14.10
CA GLN A 345 17.81 -18.76 15.40
C GLN A 345 18.83 -17.67 15.76
N ALA A 346 20.09 -17.86 15.40
CA ALA A 346 21.15 -16.87 15.61
C ALA A 346 20.86 -15.55 14.86
N ARG A 347 20.29 -15.63 13.63
CA ARG A 347 19.87 -14.44 12.88
C ARG A 347 18.71 -13.72 13.57
N LEU A 348 17.75 -14.46 14.12
CA LEU A 348 16.63 -13.88 14.87
C LEU A 348 17.11 -13.13 16.11
N ASN A 349 18.03 -13.71 16.87
CA ASN A 349 18.58 -13.08 18.06
C ASN A 349 19.31 -11.77 17.70
N ARG A 350 20.20 -11.80 16.70
CA ARG A 350 20.89 -10.59 16.22
C ARG A 350 19.92 -9.51 15.74
N ALA A 351 18.86 -9.90 15.03
CA ALA A 351 17.85 -8.97 14.57
C ALA A 351 17.11 -8.32 15.75
N PHE A 352 16.75 -9.09 16.78
CA PHE A 352 16.13 -8.55 17.98
C PHE A 352 17.04 -7.59 18.75
N GLU A 353 18.31 -7.94 18.90
CA GLU A 353 19.35 -7.06 19.49
C GLU A 353 19.47 -5.75 18.69
N TYR A 354 19.48 -5.85 17.36
CA TYR A 354 19.53 -4.68 16.47
C TYR A 354 18.33 -3.75 16.66
N ILE A 355 17.09 -4.26 16.66
CA ILE A 355 15.89 -3.42 16.79
C ILE A 355 15.69 -2.82 18.19
N THR A 356 16.40 -3.33 19.20
CA THR A 356 16.38 -2.85 20.60
C THR A 356 17.70 -2.20 21.02
N ALA A 357 18.58 -1.91 20.05
CA ALA A 357 19.87 -1.30 20.32
C ALA A 357 19.78 0.06 21.03
N ASP A 358 20.77 0.38 21.83
CA ASP A 358 20.85 1.62 22.62
C ASP A 358 19.67 1.83 23.59
N GLY A 359 18.99 0.77 24.00
CA GLY A 359 17.85 0.83 24.92
C GLY A 359 16.61 1.53 24.35
N LYS A 360 16.49 1.62 23.04
CA LYS A 360 15.34 2.22 22.33
C LYS A 360 14.83 1.31 21.22
N ILE A 361 13.58 1.47 20.84
CA ILE A 361 12.95 0.73 19.75
C ILE A 361 12.09 1.68 18.91
N ASP A 362 12.06 1.45 17.59
CA ASP A 362 11.14 2.19 16.72
C ASP A 362 9.69 1.82 17.05
N PHE A 363 8.88 2.84 17.33
CA PHE A 363 7.46 2.71 17.67
C PHE A 363 6.65 2.00 16.57
N GLY A 364 7.03 2.15 15.30
CA GLY A 364 6.42 1.46 14.17
C GLY A 364 6.70 -0.05 14.12
N MET A 365 7.64 -0.57 14.92
CA MET A 365 7.91 -2.00 15.04
C MET A 365 6.97 -2.71 16.03
N LEU A 366 6.38 -1.95 16.95
CA LEU A 366 5.58 -2.44 18.06
C LEU A 366 4.19 -2.90 17.60
N ASP A 367 3.61 -3.87 18.34
CA ASP A 367 2.18 -4.15 18.25
C ASP A 367 1.36 -3.07 19.00
N GLU A 368 0.06 -3.02 18.75
CA GLU A 368 -0.82 -1.99 19.30
C GLU A 368 -0.86 -2.00 20.84
N SER A 369 -0.70 -3.16 21.48
CA SER A 369 -0.67 -3.22 22.95
C SER A 369 0.59 -2.58 23.52
N SER A 370 1.75 -2.84 22.91
CA SER A 370 3.01 -2.22 23.30
C SER A 370 3.03 -0.72 22.97
N GLN A 371 2.43 -0.31 21.85
CA GLN A 371 2.24 1.10 21.52
C GLN A 371 1.41 1.82 22.57
N LYS A 372 0.29 1.25 23.01
CA LYS A 372 -0.56 1.82 24.07
C LYS A 372 0.19 1.92 25.40
N GLN A 373 1.01 0.91 25.76
CA GLN A 373 1.87 0.98 26.96
C GLN A 373 2.80 2.20 26.88
N ALA A 374 3.49 2.39 25.74
CA ALA A 374 4.40 3.52 25.56
C ALA A 374 3.66 4.88 25.62
N VAL A 375 2.50 5.01 24.99
CA VAL A 375 1.68 6.25 25.03
C VAL A 375 1.15 6.51 26.45
N SER A 376 0.66 5.49 27.15
CA SER A 376 0.20 5.64 28.54
C SER A 376 1.33 6.09 29.46
N ARG A 377 2.55 5.58 29.26
CA ARG A 377 3.73 6.01 30.00
C ARG A 377 4.07 7.48 29.73
N LEU A 378 3.91 7.92 28.49
CA LEU A 378 4.09 9.31 28.11
C LEU A 378 3.07 10.24 28.79
N LEU A 379 1.81 9.82 28.84
CA LEU A 379 0.72 10.59 29.44
C LEU A 379 0.79 10.66 30.98
N SER A 380 1.51 9.73 31.62
CA SER A 380 1.61 9.64 33.09
C SER A 380 2.56 10.67 33.71
N GLY A 381 3.30 11.48 32.95
CA GLY A 381 4.18 12.49 33.51
C GLY A 381 5.08 13.27 32.55
N SER A 382 5.41 14.49 32.91
CA SER A 382 6.20 15.43 32.09
C SER A 382 7.64 14.97 31.78
N ARG A 383 8.22 14.06 32.57
CA ARG A 383 9.54 13.48 32.29
C ARG A 383 9.53 12.63 31.01
N GLY A 384 8.40 11.96 30.72
CA GLY A 384 8.24 11.16 29.50
C GLY A 384 8.36 12.01 28.24
N MET A 385 7.69 13.15 28.20
CA MET A 385 7.74 14.08 27.06
C MET A 385 9.16 14.55 26.76
N ARG A 386 9.90 14.97 27.77
CA ARG A 386 11.30 15.41 27.61
C ARG A 386 12.21 14.29 27.10
N LYS A 387 12.08 13.07 27.67
CA LYS A 387 12.86 11.90 27.24
C LYS A 387 12.55 11.53 25.78
N LEU A 388 11.27 11.59 25.38
CA LEU A 388 10.87 11.29 24.01
C LEU A 388 11.41 12.31 23.01
N ILE A 389 11.37 13.61 23.31
CA ILE A 389 11.94 14.67 22.47
C ILE A 389 13.46 14.52 22.33
N GLN A 390 14.18 14.12 23.40
CA GLN A 390 15.62 13.84 23.32
C GLN A 390 15.96 12.75 22.32
N HIS A 391 15.14 11.67 22.26
CA HIS A 391 15.30 10.61 21.27
C HIS A 391 14.81 11.01 19.87
N ASN A 392 13.89 11.98 19.79
CA ASN A 392 13.19 12.38 18.57
C ASN A 392 13.10 13.91 18.48
N PRO A 393 14.19 14.63 18.17
CA PRO A 393 14.23 16.10 18.19
C PRO A 393 13.17 16.76 17.30
N PHE A 394 12.73 16.09 16.22
CA PHE A 394 11.68 16.59 15.33
C PHE A 394 10.32 16.80 16.02
N LEU A 395 10.08 16.14 17.17
CA LEU A 395 8.86 16.33 17.97
C LEU A 395 8.78 17.70 18.65
N SER A 396 9.88 18.41 18.76
CA SER A 396 9.87 19.77 19.33
C SER A 396 9.19 20.80 18.43
N ARG A 397 9.09 20.54 17.13
CA ARG A 397 8.49 21.43 16.12
C ARG A 397 7.74 20.65 15.05
N PRO A 398 6.64 19.96 15.39
CA PRO A 398 5.89 19.15 14.43
C PRO A 398 5.33 20.02 13.29
N GLY A 399 5.50 19.55 12.07
CA GLY A 399 4.99 20.22 10.86
C GLY A 399 5.66 21.54 10.51
N VAL A 400 6.77 21.92 11.18
CA VAL A 400 7.46 23.17 10.90
C VAL A 400 8.60 22.96 9.90
N VAL A 401 8.51 23.64 8.76
CA VAL A 401 9.52 23.70 7.70
C VAL A 401 9.90 25.17 7.48
N ALA A 402 11.15 25.45 7.14
CA ALA A 402 11.66 26.82 7.02
C ALA A 402 10.92 27.65 5.95
N ASN A 403 10.59 27.06 4.82
CA ASN A 403 9.83 27.71 3.74
C ASN A 403 8.81 26.73 3.15
N PRO A 404 7.64 26.55 3.78
CA PRO A 404 6.66 25.56 3.35
C PRO A 404 6.10 25.85 1.95
N GLU A 405 5.87 27.11 1.59
CA GLU A 405 5.30 27.48 0.30
C GLU A 405 6.25 27.14 -0.86
N ALA A 406 7.55 27.44 -0.72
CA ALA A 406 8.54 27.08 -1.72
C ALA A 406 8.68 25.56 -1.83
N LEU A 407 8.69 24.83 -0.73
CA LEU A 407 8.75 23.36 -0.73
C LEU A 407 7.53 22.76 -1.44
N ILE A 408 6.33 23.26 -1.15
CA ILE A 408 5.08 22.82 -1.80
C ILE A 408 5.15 23.08 -3.30
N ALA A 409 5.58 24.28 -3.72
CA ALA A 409 5.67 24.65 -5.13
C ALA A 409 6.65 23.77 -5.91
N VAL A 410 7.86 23.51 -5.36
CA VAL A 410 8.87 22.66 -5.99
C VAL A 410 8.38 21.21 -6.09
N ASN A 411 7.84 20.65 -5.02
CA ASN A 411 7.32 19.28 -5.02
C ASN A 411 6.16 19.13 -6.00
N ARG A 412 5.21 20.08 -6.01
CA ARG A 412 4.10 20.08 -6.97
C ARG A 412 4.61 20.08 -8.41
N ALA A 413 5.57 20.94 -8.74
CA ALA A 413 6.14 21.02 -10.09
C ALA A 413 6.82 19.69 -10.50
N ALA A 414 7.60 19.08 -9.60
CA ALA A 414 8.26 17.80 -9.85
C ALA A 414 7.23 16.66 -10.07
N ILE A 415 6.17 16.61 -9.25
CA ILE A 415 5.11 15.61 -9.37
C ILE A 415 4.35 15.78 -10.70
N MET A 416 3.95 16.99 -11.06
CA MET A 416 3.25 17.26 -12.31
C MET A 416 4.10 16.95 -13.54
N CYS A 417 5.42 17.11 -13.45
CA CYS A 417 6.34 16.74 -14.52
C CYS A 417 6.48 15.21 -14.67
N ARG A 418 6.51 14.44 -13.58
CA ARG A 418 6.92 13.02 -13.58
C ARG A 418 5.77 12.01 -13.52
N TYR A 419 4.63 12.41 -12.94
CA TYR A 419 3.51 11.52 -12.66
C TYR A 419 2.19 11.98 -13.32
N ASN A 420 2.30 12.80 -14.39
CA ASN A 420 1.16 13.30 -15.14
C ASN A 420 0.49 12.19 -15.98
N PRO A 421 -0.82 12.34 -16.32
CA PRO A 421 -1.57 11.33 -17.07
C PRO A 421 -1.05 11.12 -18.52
N GLU A 422 -0.46 12.11 -19.17
CA GLU A 422 0.01 12.01 -20.56
C GLU A 422 1.27 11.13 -20.65
N ASP A 423 2.27 11.40 -19.82
CA ASP A 423 3.45 10.54 -19.69
C ASP A 423 3.09 9.12 -19.28
N TYR A 424 2.09 9.00 -18.38
CA TYR A 424 1.56 7.70 -17.97
C TYR A 424 0.98 6.93 -19.15
N ARG A 425 0.13 7.57 -19.96
CA ARG A 425 -0.42 6.98 -21.19
C ARG A 425 0.69 6.48 -22.12
N THR A 426 1.67 7.34 -22.40
CA THR A 426 2.79 7.02 -23.30
C THR A 426 3.56 5.78 -22.81
N LYS A 427 3.87 5.72 -21.52
CA LYS A 427 4.56 4.57 -20.91
C LYS A 427 3.71 3.31 -20.93
N LEU A 428 2.41 3.43 -20.63
CA LEU A 428 1.47 2.30 -20.62
C LEU A 428 1.31 1.69 -22.00
N MET A 429 1.08 2.50 -23.03
CA MET A 429 0.92 2.04 -24.42
C MET A 429 2.21 1.40 -24.96
N LYS A 430 3.38 1.96 -24.62
CA LYS A 430 4.67 1.35 -24.92
C LYS A 430 4.80 -0.04 -24.26
N THR A 431 4.37 -0.17 -23.02
CA THR A 431 4.37 -1.46 -22.31
C THR A 431 3.46 -2.46 -23.02
N TYR A 432 2.23 -2.07 -23.39
CA TYR A 432 1.33 -2.97 -24.12
C TYR A 432 1.90 -3.41 -25.46
N HIS A 433 2.55 -2.51 -26.21
CA HIS A 433 3.22 -2.88 -27.44
C HIS A 433 4.35 -3.89 -27.19
N GLN A 434 5.16 -3.72 -26.14
CA GLN A 434 6.19 -4.70 -25.77
C GLN A 434 5.58 -6.06 -25.40
N VAL A 435 4.50 -6.07 -24.63
CA VAL A 435 3.81 -7.31 -24.22
C VAL A 435 3.29 -8.06 -25.43
N SER A 436 2.73 -7.39 -26.44
CA SER A 436 2.16 -8.02 -27.63
C SER A 436 3.19 -8.47 -28.65
N THR A 437 4.43 -7.96 -28.60
CA THR A 437 5.44 -8.22 -29.66
C THR A 437 6.69 -8.94 -29.18
N THR A 438 6.94 -8.99 -27.87
CA THR A 438 8.20 -9.51 -27.33
C THR A 438 7.97 -10.76 -26.48
N PRO A 439 8.31 -11.95 -26.93
CA PRO A 439 8.24 -13.13 -26.08
C PRO A 439 9.31 -13.08 -24.98
N VAL A 440 8.95 -13.57 -23.80
CA VAL A 440 9.86 -13.62 -22.65
C VAL A 440 10.03 -15.04 -22.14
N ARG A 441 11.19 -15.33 -21.53
CA ARG A 441 11.48 -16.61 -20.87
C ARG A 441 12.16 -16.33 -19.54
N HIS A 442 11.39 -16.44 -18.47
CA HIS A 442 11.86 -16.24 -17.11
C HIS A 442 10.85 -16.78 -16.08
N ARG A 443 11.31 -16.95 -14.86
CA ARG A 443 10.48 -17.35 -13.72
C ARG A 443 10.91 -16.63 -12.47
N ILE A 444 10.01 -16.57 -11.49
CA ILE A 444 10.28 -15.98 -10.16
C ILE A 444 10.83 -17.08 -9.25
N ASP A 445 12.03 -16.86 -8.72
CA ASP A 445 12.53 -17.63 -7.58
C ASP A 445 11.83 -17.17 -6.32
N ARG A 446 10.94 -18.00 -5.79
CA ARG A 446 10.11 -17.69 -4.63
C ARG A 446 10.91 -17.62 -3.34
N GLY A 447 11.99 -18.39 -3.19
CA GLY A 447 12.89 -18.32 -2.04
C GLY A 447 13.59 -16.97 -1.96
N LEU A 448 14.12 -16.49 -3.10
CA LEU A 448 14.71 -15.16 -3.20
C LEU A 448 13.67 -14.06 -2.99
N LEU A 449 12.43 -14.25 -3.48
CA LEU A 449 11.34 -13.29 -3.27
C LEU A 449 11.00 -13.18 -1.77
N VAL A 450 10.73 -14.29 -1.08
CA VAL A 450 10.46 -14.32 0.36
C VAL A 450 11.62 -13.69 1.13
N SER A 451 12.87 -14.08 0.88
CA SER A 451 14.04 -13.55 1.60
C SER A 451 14.26 -12.05 1.38
N SER A 452 13.79 -11.51 0.25
CA SER A 452 13.89 -10.08 -0.07
C SER A 452 12.89 -9.24 0.74
N PHE A 453 11.70 -9.77 1.01
CA PHE A 453 10.66 -9.08 1.78
C PHE A 453 10.71 -9.40 3.29
N LEU A 454 11.00 -10.65 3.67
CA LEU A 454 11.01 -11.10 5.05
C LEU A 454 12.37 -10.81 5.71
N LYS A 455 12.56 -9.55 6.13
CA LYS A 455 13.75 -9.08 6.85
C LYS A 455 13.41 -8.96 8.33
N PRO A 456 14.02 -9.75 9.23
CA PRO A 456 13.73 -9.68 10.66
C PRO A 456 13.99 -8.29 11.26
N GLU A 457 15.02 -7.59 10.78
CA GLU A 457 15.42 -6.26 11.22
C GLU A 457 14.37 -5.17 10.89
N ALA A 458 13.45 -5.45 9.96
CA ALA A 458 12.34 -4.59 9.56
C ALA A 458 10.96 -5.23 9.80
N PHE A 459 10.89 -6.27 10.65
CA PHE A 459 9.68 -7.05 10.88
C PHE A 459 8.75 -6.38 11.89
N SER A 460 7.88 -5.50 11.42
CA SER A 460 6.88 -4.80 12.24
C SER A 460 5.65 -5.68 12.53
N LEU A 461 5.24 -5.77 13.79
CA LEU A 461 4.02 -6.48 14.18
C LEU A 461 2.73 -5.83 13.64
N LEU A 462 2.75 -4.56 13.29
CA LEU A 462 1.62 -3.90 12.62
C LEU A 462 1.40 -4.41 11.20
N LYS A 463 2.48 -4.77 10.51
CA LYS A 463 2.44 -5.31 9.15
C LYS A 463 2.14 -6.80 9.14
N TRP A 464 2.82 -7.56 10.00
CA TRP A 464 2.83 -9.03 9.98
C TRP A 464 1.90 -9.67 11.01
N GLY A 465 1.66 -9.01 12.14
CA GLY A 465 0.94 -9.58 13.30
C GLY A 465 -0.58 -9.70 13.15
N GLY A 466 -1.20 -9.11 12.14
CA GLY A 466 -2.65 -9.19 11.87
C GLY A 466 -3.15 -10.60 11.54
N TYR A 467 -2.25 -11.52 11.38
CA TYR A 467 -2.48 -12.84 10.84
C TYR A 467 -2.09 -13.97 11.80
N VAL A 468 -1.63 -13.63 12.98
CA VAL A 468 -1.34 -14.60 14.05
C VAL A 468 -2.57 -14.68 14.95
N ARG A 469 -3.33 -15.75 14.82
CA ARG A 469 -4.32 -16.20 15.80
C ARG A 469 -3.70 -17.21 16.72
#